data_9f581ba1784f5993d4e3191a775af054
#
_entry.id   9f581ba1784f5993d4e3191a775af054
#
_cell.length_a   1.000
_cell.length_b   1.000
_cell.length_c   1.000
_cell.angle_alpha   90.00
_cell.angle_beta   90.00
_cell.angle_gamma   90.00
#
_symmetry.space_group_name_H-M   'P 1'
#
loop_
_entity.id
_entity.type
_entity.pdbx_description
1 polymer ?
#
loop_
_entity_poly.entity_id
_entity_poly.type
_entity_poly.pdbx_seq_one_letter_code
_entity_poly.pdbx_strand_id
1 'polypeptide(L)'
;MAFRTFAVGDVHGDLAALERALAKLPPLDAKDTLILMGDYVDRGPHSAGVVELVRRELPRRVPGKLVCLRGNHEDGWLRVASGGWPEFVIPVANGCLATLRSFRDQPVKENELPTREELVTMQHGEFLPDEIVDWMNALPYWYEDEHAIYVHAGLVEKDGRWLHPSETENPTQLLWVRTMRFFEGYRGKRVVCGHTATENLPPELSSFTPEDPLDMWVGEDVIVVDTGSGKGGFLTILELPAMKTYESR
;
A
#
# COMPACT_ATOMS: atom_id res chain seq x y z
N MET A 1 27.30 -4.33 -10.15
CA MET A 1 26.60 -3.56 -9.11
C MET A 1 25.58 -4.48 -8.50
N ALA A 2 25.40 -4.41 -7.17
CA ALA A 2 24.28 -5.11 -6.52
C ALA A 2 22.98 -4.58 -7.12
N PHE A 3 21.94 -5.39 -7.23
CA PHE A 3 20.63 -4.91 -7.64
C PHE A 3 20.00 -4.07 -6.53
N ARG A 4 19.14 -3.12 -6.91
CA ARG A 4 18.43 -2.24 -6.00
C ARG A 4 16.96 -2.64 -5.98
N THR A 5 16.35 -2.47 -4.82
CA THR A 5 14.91 -2.63 -4.67
C THR A 5 14.31 -1.33 -4.16
N PHE A 6 13.27 -0.87 -4.83
CA PHE A 6 12.54 0.34 -4.51
C PHE A 6 11.15 -0.02 -4.01
N ALA A 7 10.87 0.20 -2.74
CA ALA A 7 9.57 -0.08 -2.13
C ALA A 7 8.75 1.21 -2.02
N VAL A 8 7.61 1.26 -2.71
CA VAL A 8 6.67 2.38 -2.73
C VAL A 8 5.61 2.14 -1.68
N GLY A 9 5.40 3.09 -0.77
CA GLY A 9 4.36 3.04 0.26
C GLY A 9 2.94 3.07 -0.28
N ASP A 10 1.97 3.12 0.62
CA ASP A 10 0.53 3.18 0.32
C ASP A 10 0.22 4.43 -0.51
N VAL A 11 -0.50 4.28 -1.61
CA VAL A 11 -0.76 5.37 -2.58
C VAL A 11 -2.08 6.08 -2.32
N HIS A 12 -3.12 5.30 -2.00
CA HIS A 12 -4.44 5.80 -1.66
C HIS A 12 -4.98 6.87 -2.61
N GLY A 13 -5.08 6.55 -3.90
CA GLY A 13 -5.67 7.44 -4.90
C GLY A 13 -4.94 8.77 -5.11
N ASP A 14 -3.77 8.98 -4.53
CA ASP A 14 -2.95 10.19 -4.75
C ASP A 14 -2.01 10.00 -5.96
N LEU A 15 -2.60 10.10 -7.16
CA LEU A 15 -1.87 9.97 -8.42
C LEU A 15 -0.73 10.98 -8.52
N ALA A 16 -0.98 12.22 -8.11
CA ALA A 16 0.02 13.27 -8.20
C ALA A 16 1.23 13.01 -7.28
N ALA A 17 1.01 12.49 -6.07
CA ALA A 17 2.09 12.07 -5.19
C ALA A 17 2.89 10.91 -5.81
N LEU A 18 2.19 9.91 -6.38
CA LEU A 18 2.86 8.78 -7.04
C LEU A 18 3.75 9.23 -8.19
N GLU A 19 3.23 10.09 -9.08
CA GLU A 19 4.01 10.63 -10.20
C GLU A 19 5.22 11.45 -9.74
N ARG A 20 5.03 12.33 -8.73
CA ARG A 20 6.15 13.13 -8.17
C ARG A 20 7.23 12.25 -7.53
N ALA A 21 6.85 11.24 -6.76
CA ALA A 21 7.82 10.34 -6.11
C ALA A 21 8.58 9.51 -7.15
N LEU A 22 7.88 8.94 -8.15
CA LEU A 22 8.49 8.18 -9.24
C LEU A 22 9.45 9.04 -10.08
N ALA A 23 9.13 10.32 -10.30
CA ALA A 23 9.99 11.25 -11.06
C ALA A 23 11.32 11.57 -10.35
N LYS A 24 11.40 11.34 -9.04
CA LYS A 24 12.63 11.54 -8.26
C LYS A 24 13.56 10.31 -8.25
N LEU A 25 13.08 9.16 -8.73
CA LEU A 25 13.90 7.97 -8.79
C LEU A 25 15.08 8.16 -9.76
N PRO A 26 16.25 7.58 -9.46
CA PRO A 26 17.32 7.47 -10.44
C PRO A 26 16.85 6.59 -11.62
N PRO A 27 17.51 6.67 -12.76
CA PRO A 27 17.25 5.72 -13.83
C PRO A 27 17.31 4.27 -13.31
N LEU A 28 16.24 3.53 -13.53
CA LEU A 28 16.16 2.12 -13.20
C LEU A 28 16.82 1.30 -14.32
N ASP A 29 17.42 0.17 -13.96
CA ASP A 29 17.98 -0.78 -14.91
C ASP A 29 17.26 -2.15 -14.87
N ALA A 30 17.67 -3.07 -15.72
CA ALA A 30 17.03 -4.39 -15.84
C ALA A 30 17.23 -5.31 -14.61
N LYS A 31 18.09 -4.93 -13.66
CA LYS A 31 18.32 -5.67 -12.41
C LYS A 31 17.55 -5.11 -11.25
N ASP A 32 17.05 -3.88 -11.37
CA ASP A 32 16.30 -3.23 -10.30
C ASP A 32 14.89 -3.83 -10.16
N THR A 33 14.37 -3.79 -8.95
CA THR A 33 12.99 -4.18 -8.65
C THR A 33 12.24 -2.96 -8.11
N LEU A 34 11.08 -2.66 -8.69
CA LEU A 34 10.13 -1.70 -8.16
C LEU A 34 8.96 -2.47 -7.53
N ILE A 35 8.72 -2.24 -6.24
CA ILE A 35 7.65 -2.90 -5.48
C ILE A 35 6.68 -1.82 -5.00
N LEU A 36 5.39 -1.97 -5.29
CA LEU A 36 4.33 -1.17 -4.69
C LEU A 36 3.68 -1.99 -3.59
N MET A 37 3.53 -1.41 -2.39
CA MET A 37 3.14 -2.12 -1.18
C MET A 37 1.64 -2.37 -1.04
N GLY A 38 0.82 -1.98 -2.03
CA GLY A 38 -0.65 -2.09 -2.01
C GLY A 38 -1.34 -0.77 -1.70
N ASP A 39 -2.64 -0.84 -1.43
CA ASP A 39 -3.52 0.29 -1.16
C ASP A 39 -3.44 1.38 -2.25
N TYR A 40 -3.81 0.99 -3.47
CA TYR A 40 -3.84 1.90 -4.63
C TYR A 40 -5.06 2.81 -4.62
N VAL A 41 -6.16 2.33 -4.04
CA VAL A 41 -7.48 2.94 -4.07
C VAL A 41 -7.85 3.59 -2.74
N ASP A 42 -8.98 4.30 -2.76
CA ASP A 42 -9.59 4.99 -1.62
C ASP A 42 -8.85 6.23 -1.13
N ARG A 43 -9.55 7.09 -0.39
CA ARG A 43 -9.08 8.34 0.23
C ARG A 43 -8.77 9.46 -0.77
N GLY A 44 -7.73 9.32 -1.55
CA GLY A 44 -7.35 10.33 -2.55
C GLY A 44 -8.27 10.33 -3.78
N PRO A 45 -8.27 11.43 -4.55
CA PRO A 45 -9.30 11.69 -5.57
C PRO A 45 -9.13 10.92 -6.89
N HIS A 46 -8.01 10.23 -7.11
CA HIS A 46 -7.66 9.68 -8.43
C HIS A 46 -7.35 8.18 -8.41
N SER A 47 -8.15 7.38 -7.67
CA SER A 47 -7.99 5.91 -7.61
C SER A 47 -7.94 5.25 -8.98
N ALA A 48 -8.84 5.63 -9.91
CA ALA A 48 -8.85 5.09 -11.27
C ALA A 48 -7.55 5.40 -12.03
N GLY A 49 -7.02 6.63 -11.88
CA GLY A 49 -5.75 7.04 -12.49
C GLY A 49 -4.54 6.29 -11.91
N VAL A 50 -4.52 6.07 -10.58
CA VAL A 50 -3.47 5.25 -9.94
C VAL A 50 -3.50 3.83 -10.47
N VAL A 51 -4.69 3.21 -10.52
CA VAL A 51 -4.84 1.83 -11.04
C VAL A 51 -4.39 1.75 -12.51
N GLU A 52 -4.75 2.72 -13.35
CA GLU A 52 -4.32 2.76 -14.76
C GLU A 52 -2.78 2.87 -14.87
N LEU A 53 -2.16 3.79 -14.11
CA LEU A 53 -0.72 3.94 -14.09
C LEU A 53 -0.01 2.65 -13.64
N VAL A 54 -0.44 2.06 -12.53
CA VAL A 54 0.20 0.88 -11.94
C VAL A 54 0.00 -0.37 -12.81
N ARG A 55 -1.22 -0.56 -13.36
CA ARG A 55 -1.59 -1.75 -14.12
C ARG A 55 -1.05 -1.74 -15.55
N ARG A 56 -1.06 -0.57 -16.21
CA ARG A 56 -0.78 -0.51 -17.66
C ARG A 56 0.48 0.24 -18.03
N GLU A 57 0.81 1.31 -17.30
CA GLU A 57 1.95 2.14 -17.70
C GLU A 57 3.26 1.69 -17.05
N LEU A 58 3.29 1.45 -15.74
CA LEU A 58 4.51 1.01 -15.06
C LEU A 58 5.11 -0.27 -15.64
N PRO A 59 4.33 -1.31 -16.03
CA PRO A 59 4.89 -2.50 -16.68
C PRO A 59 5.66 -2.22 -17.97
N ARG A 60 5.37 -1.09 -18.63
CA ARG A 60 6.08 -0.66 -19.86
C ARG A 60 7.26 0.27 -19.58
N ARG A 61 7.27 0.92 -18.42
CA ARG A 61 8.28 1.93 -18.04
C ARG A 61 9.40 1.35 -17.19
N VAL A 62 9.13 0.31 -16.41
CA VAL A 62 10.11 -0.34 -15.52
C VAL A 62 10.92 -1.36 -16.32
N PRO A 63 12.23 -1.14 -16.54
CA PRO A 63 13.05 -2.04 -17.35
C PRO A 63 13.38 -3.35 -16.62
N GLY A 64 13.30 -3.35 -15.29
CA GLY A 64 13.54 -4.48 -14.41
C GLY A 64 12.26 -5.17 -13.96
N LYS A 65 12.23 -5.63 -12.72
CA LYS A 65 11.07 -6.31 -12.15
C LYS A 65 10.09 -5.31 -11.55
N LEU A 66 8.81 -5.48 -11.88
CA LEU A 66 7.71 -4.77 -11.22
C LEU A 66 6.92 -5.77 -10.39
N VAL A 67 6.69 -5.45 -9.11
CA VAL A 67 5.84 -6.22 -8.19
C VAL A 67 4.79 -5.26 -7.61
N CYS A 68 3.51 -5.62 -7.76
CA CYS A 68 2.42 -4.87 -7.17
C CYS A 68 1.77 -5.77 -6.13
N LEU A 69 1.89 -5.45 -4.84
CA LEU A 69 1.29 -6.24 -3.77
C LEU A 69 -0.19 -5.89 -3.63
N ARG A 70 -0.98 -6.81 -3.08
CA ARG A 70 -2.34 -6.54 -2.65
C ARG A 70 -2.31 -5.77 -1.33
N GLY A 71 -3.08 -4.69 -1.24
CA GLY A 71 -3.39 -4.03 0.02
C GLY A 71 -4.72 -4.50 0.62
N ASN A 72 -5.01 -4.04 1.82
CA ASN A 72 -6.27 -4.36 2.48
C ASN A 72 -7.45 -3.62 1.84
N HIS A 73 -7.24 -2.49 1.19
CA HIS A 73 -8.29 -1.78 0.46
C HIS A 73 -8.68 -2.53 -0.81
N GLU A 74 -7.76 -3.09 -1.56
CA GLU A 74 -8.07 -3.98 -2.69
C GLU A 74 -8.83 -5.24 -2.21
N ASP A 75 -8.41 -5.87 -1.11
CA ASP A 75 -9.10 -7.03 -0.51
C ASP A 75 -10.52 -6.66 -0.05
N GLY A 76 -10.68 -5.48 0.56
CA GLY A 76 -11.99 -4.94 0.94
C GLY A 76 -12.94 -4.82 -0.24
N TRP A 77 -12.50 -4.21 -1.33
CA TRP A 77 -13.30 -4.07 -2.54
C TRP A 77 -13.61 -5.41 -3.24
N LEU A 78 -12.66 -6.35 -3.25
CA LEU A 78 -12.89 -7.70 -3.77
C LEU A 78 -13.99 -8.42 -2.97
N ARG A 79 -14.00 -8.27 -1.66
CA ARG A 79 -15.06 -8.84 -0.80
C ARG A 79 -16.40 -8.14 -1.00
N VAL A 80 -16.41 -6.83 -1.18
CA VAL A 80 -17.63 -6.09 -1.55
C VAL A 80 -18.18 -6.60 -2.87
N ALA A 81 -17.36 -6.66 -3.92
CA ALA A 81 -17.77 -7.11 -5.24
C ALA A 81 -18.30 -8.57 -5.24
N SER A 82 -17.80 -9.42 -4.34
CA SER A 82 -18.34 -10.79 -4.16
C SER A 82 -19.55 -10.86 -3.23
N GLY A 83 -20.03 -9.74 -2.69
CA GLY A 83 -21.13 -9.68 -1.73
C GLY A 83 -20.77 -10.13 -0.31
N GLY A 84 -19.48 -10.36 -0.02
CA GLY A 84 -19.02 -10.91 1.26
C GLY A 84 -18.80 -9.88 2.37
N TRP A 85 -18.63 -8.58 2.04
CA TRP A 85 -18.37 -7.54 3.04
C TRP A 85 -18.85 -6.14 2.63
N PRO A 86 -20.17 -5.93 2.42
CA PRO A 86 -20.71 -4.63 2.01
C PRO A 86 -20.49 -3.52 3.05
N GLU A 87 -20.26 -3.85 4.32
CA GLU A 87 -20.01 -2.89 5.39
C GLU A 87 -18.64 -2.21 5.28
N PHE A 88 -17.70 -2.74 4.51
CA PHE A 88 -16.38 -2.14 4.27
C PHE A 88 -16.48 -0.68 3.81
N VAL A 89 -17.52 -0.33 3.04
CA VAL A 89 -17.69 1.01 2.47
C VAL A 89 -18.33 2.02 3.44
N ILE A 90 -18.81 1.58 4.61
CA ILE A 90 -19.55 2.44 5.54
C ILE A 90 -18.64 3.43 6.28
N PRO A 91 -17.46 3.03 6.83
CA PRO A 91 -16.59 3.98 7.51
C PRO A 91 -16.06 5.05 6.55
N VAL A 92 -16.36 6.33 6.83
CA VAL A 92 -15.89 7.46 6.03
C VAL A 92 -14.35 7.47 5.95
N ALA A 93 -13.69 7.06 7.02
CA ALA A 93 -12.22 6.98 7.09
C ALA A 93 -11.61 5.97 6.08
N ASN A 94 -12.38 5.02 5.57
CA ASN A 94 -11.90 4.15 4.48
C ASN A 94 -11.77 4.91 3.17
N GLY A 95 -12.53 6.01 2.95
CA GLY A 95 -12.41 6.85 1.77
C GLY A 95 -13.01 6.26 0.49
N CYS A 96 -13.90 5.27 0.61
CA CYS A 96 -14.48 4.51 -0.52
C CYS A 96 -15.26 5.38 -1.52
N LEU A 97 -15.86 6.50 -1.05
CA LEU A 97 -16.53 7.47 -1.92
C LEU A 97 -15.59 8.05 -2.99
N ALA A 98 -14.34 8.29 -2.62
CA ALA A 98 -13.34 8.80 -3.57
C ALA A 98 -13.09 7.81 -4.70
N THR A 99 -13.02 6.52 -4.41
CA THR A 99 -12.87 5.47 -5.43
C THR A 99 -14.08 5.43 -6.35
N LEU A 100 -15.31 5.36 -5.83
CA LEU A 100 -16.52 5.38 -6.65
C LEU A 100 -16.53 6.57 -7.62
N ARG A 101 -16.28 7.77 -7.10
CA ARG A 101 -16.32 9.00 -7.90
C ARG A 101 -15.17 9.06 -8.92
N SER A 102 -13.98 8.59 -8.55
CA SER A 102 -12.85 8.51 -9.47
C SER A 102 -13.14 7.61 -10.68
N PHE A 103 -13.78 6.45 -10.47
CA PHE A 103 -14.19 5.56 -11.56
C PHE A 103 -15.37 6.09 -12.39
N ARG A 104 -16.09 7.09 -11.89
CA ARG A 104 -17.19 7.77 -12.58
C ARG A 104 -16.80 9.14 -13.17
N ASP A 105 -15.52 9.51 -13.10
CA ASP A 105 -15.04 10.83 -13.50
C ASP A 105 -15.78 11.97 -12.81
N GLN A 106 -16.05 11.81 -11.52
CA GLN A 106 -16.76 12.79 -10.69
C GLN A 106 -15.81 13.42 -9.68
N PRO A 107 -16.01 14.72 -9.33
CA PRO A 107 -15.16 15.39 -8.38
C PRO A 107 -15.34 14.85 -6.97
N VAL A 108 -14.23 14.74 -6.25
CA VAL A 108 -14.21 14.40 -4.81
C VAL A 108 -13.98 15.69 -4.04
N LYS A 109 -14.87 15.98 -3.07
CA LYS A 109 -14.72 17.10 -2.14
C LYS A 109 -14.36 16.57 -0.77
N GLU A 110 -13.50 17.30 -0.11
CA GLU A 110 -13.09 16.98 1.24
C GLU A 110 -14.28 16.93 2.21
N ASN A 111 -14.33 15.93 3.08
CA ASN A 111 -15.36 15.72 4.10
C ASN A 111 -16.80 15.57 3.56
N GLU A 112 -16.98 15.26 2.30
CA GLU A 112 -18.29 14.99 1.73
C GLU A 112 -18.77 13.57 2.08
N LEU A 113 -20.02 13.45 2.53
CA LEU A 113 -20.64 12.15 2.78
C LEU A 113 -21.28 11.61 1.51
N PRO A 114 -21.32 10.28 1.34
CA PRO A 114 -22.03 9.67 0.21
C PRO A 114 -23.52 9.93 0.29
N THR A 115 -24.14 10.15 -0.84
CA THR A 115 -25.60 10.07 -0.95
C THR A 115 -26.07 8.62 -0.72
N ARG A 116 -27.37 8.44 -0.48
CA ARG A 116 -27.93 7.09 -0.34
C ARG A 116 -27.69 6.21 -1.58
N GLU A 117 -27.78 6.79 -2.78
CA GLU A 117 -27.54 6.09 -4.03
C GLU A 117 -26.08 5.66 -4.15
N GLU A 118 -25.14 6.55 -3.88
CA GLU A 118 -23.70 6.24 -3.87
C GLU A 118 -23.36 5.15 -2.86
N LEU A 119 -23.95 5.21 -1.66
CA LEU A 119 -23.74 4.19 -0.65
C LEU A 119 -24.21 2.80 -1.12
N VAL A 120 -25.42 2.73 -1.68
CA VAL A 120 -25.95 1.47 -2.25
C VAL A 120 -25.06 0.97 -3.39
N THR A 121 -24.63 1.86 -4.29
CA THR A 121 -23.69 1.49 -5.37
C THR A 121 -22.38 0.93 -4.84
N MET A 122 -21.80 1.59 -3.83
CA MET A 122 -20.56 1.12 -3.20
C MET A 122 -20.73 -0.25 -2.55
N GLN A 123 -21.86 -0.50 -1.86
CA GLN A 123 -22.13 -1.78 -1.19
C GLN A 123 -22.25 -2.98 -2.16
N HIS A 124 -22.54 -2.74 -3.44
CA HIS A 124 -22.57 -3.79 -4.45
C HIS A 124 -21.23 -3.93 -5.21
N GLY A 125 -20.42 -2.87 -5.24
CA GLY A 125 -19.12 -2.87 -5.94
C GLY A 125 -19.20 -2.96 -7.48
N GLU A 126 -20.40 -2.98 -8.06
CA GLU A 126 -20.66 -3.17 -9.50
C GLU A 126 -20.12 -2.06 -10.41
N PHE A 127 -19.69 -0.93 -9.83
CA PHE A 127 -19.06 0.17 -10.58
C PHE A 127 -17.61 -0.11 -10.97
N LEU A 128 -16.96 -1.08 -10.31
CA LEU A 128 -15.61 -1.50 -10.65
C LEU A 128 -15.66 -2.37 -11.92
N PRO A 129 -14.90 -2.03 -12.98
CA PRO A 129 -14.81 -2.88 -14.16
C PRO A 129 -14.25 -4.27 -13.83
N ASP A 130 -14.79 -5.31 -14.45
CA ASP A 130 -14.37 -6.71 -14.23
C ASP A 130 -12.84 -6.87 -14.36
N GLU A 131 -12.24 -6.22 -15.34
CA GLU A 131 -10.79 -6.27 -15.56
C GLU A 131 -9.96 -5.64 -14.42
N ILE A 132 -10.55 -4.75 -13.62
CA ILE A 132 -9.91 -4.18 -12.43
C ILE A 132 -10.08 -5.15 -11.26
N VAL A 133 -11.26 -5.75 -11.11
CA VAL A 133 -11.52 -6.80 -10.12
C VAL A 133 -10.57 -8.00 -10.37
N ASP A 134 -10.43 -8.44 -11.60
CA ASP A 134 -9.52 -9.52 -11.98
C ASP A 134 -8.06 -9.17 -11.68
N TRP A 135 -7.65 -7.93 -12.00
CA TRP A 135 -6.29 -7.45 -11.70
C TRP A 135 -6.04 -7.41 -10.19
N MET A 136 -6.94 -6.83 -9.40
CA MET A 136 -6.82 -6.80 -7.93
C MET A 136 -6.74 -8.23 -7.36
N ASN A 137 -7.51 -9.16 -7.93
CA ASN A 137 -7.53 -10.56 -7.49
C ASN A 137 -6.25 -11.32 -7.83
N ALA A 138 -5.53 -10.90 -8.86
CA ALA A 138 -4.25 -11.48 -9.25
C ALA A 138 -3.04 -10.93 -8.46
N LEU A 139 -3.21 -9.88 -7.67
CA LEU A 139 -2.12 -9.29 -6.90
C LEU A 139 -1.58 -10.25 -5.84
N PRO A 140 -0.24 -10.45 -5.76
CA PRO A 140 0.37 -11.27 -4.72
C PRO A 140 0.25 -10.59 -3.35
N TYR A 141 0.28 -11.40 -2.30
CA TYR A 141 0.21 -10.93 -0.91
C TYR A 141 1.57 -10.52 -0.34
N TRP A 142 2.65 -11.01 -0.92
CA TRP A 142 4.02 -10.76 -0.48
C TRP A 142 5.02 -10.99 -1.60
N TYR A 143 6.19 -10.45 -1.40
CA TYR A 143 7.38 -10.69 -2.22
C TYR A 143 8.61 -10.77 -1.32
N GLU A 144 9.67 -11.43 -1.77
CA GLU A 144 10.92 -11.52 -1.03
C GLU A 144 12.09 -11.47 -2.01
N ASP A 145 13.15 -10.78 -1.58
CA ASP A 145 14.44 -10.77 -2.23
C ASP A 145 15.59 -10.92 -1.21
N GLU A 146 16.84 -10.65 -1.61
CA GLU A 146 17.97 -10.73 -0.69
C GLU A 146 17.93 -9.66 0.41
N HIS A 147 17.24 -8.52 0.17
CA HIS A 147 17.22 -7.38 1.08
C HIS A 147 16.14 -7.50 2.16
N ALA A 148 14.95 -7.96 1.80
CA ALA A 148 13.81 -7.98 2.71
C ALA A 148 12.69 -8.94 2.28
N ILE A 149 11.75 -9.14 3.19
CA ILE A 149 10.39 -9.62 2.94
C ILE A 149 9.49 -8.37 2.82
N TYR A 150 8.71 -8.29 1.76
CA TYR A 150 7.77 -7.20 1.49
C TYR A 150 6.35 -7.72 1.65
N VAL A 151 5.60 -7.12 2.55
CA VAL A 151 4.20 -7.46 2.84
C VAL A 151 3.43 -6.17 3.05
N HIS A 152 2.12 -6.16 2.75
CA HIS A 152 1.35 -4.94 2.92
C HIS A 152 1.34 -4.44 4.38
N ALA A 153 0.95 -5.29 5.36
CA ALA A 153 0.78 -4.84 6.73
C ALA A 153 1.78 -5.44 7.74
N GLY A 154 2.19 -6.68 7.59
CA GLY A 154 3.11 -7.33 8.51
C GLY A 154 3.00 -8.86 8.51
N LEU A 155 3.69 -9.51 9.44
CA LEU A 155 3.71 -10.95 9.57
C LEU A 155 2.70 -11.45 10.61
N VAL A 156 2.25 -12.68 10.44
CA VAL A 156 1.32 -13.35 11.36
C VAL A 156 2.10 -14.03 12.49
N GLU A 157 1.65 -13.86 13.73
CA GLU A 157 2.17 -14.59 14.87
C GLU A 157 1.32 -15.84 15.13
N LYS A 158 1.98 -16.99 15.29
CA LYS A 158 1.36 -18.26 15.70
C LYS A 158 2.26 -18.94 16.72
N ASP A 159 1.70 -19.29 17.87
CA ASP A 159 2.39 -19.98 18.97
C ASP A 159 3.68 -19.27 19.44
N GLY A 160 3.66 -17.93 19.49
CA GLY A 160 4.80 -17.10 19.89
C GLY A 160 5.91 -16.97 18.84
N ARG A 161 5.69 -17.43 17.62
CA ARG A 161 6.61 -17.31 16.47
C ARG A 161 5.98 -16.52 15.35
N TRP A 162 6.73 -15.59 14.77
CA TRP A 162 6.36 -14.91 13.53
C TRP A 162 6.54 -15.87 12.35
N LEU A 163 5.46 -16.08 11.61
CA LEU A 163 5.48 -16.96 10.45
C LEU A 163 6.10 -16.26 9.25
N HIS A 164 6.89 -16.96 8.46
CA HIS A 164 7.21 -16.52 7.12
C HIS A 164 5.91 -16.47 6.28
N PRO A 165 5.73 -15.51 5.35
CA PRO A 165 4.49 -15.42 4.56
C PRO A 165 4.08 -16.72 3.84
N SER A 166 5.05 -17.53 3.40
CA SER A 166 4.77 -18.84 2.78
C SER A 166 4.22 -19.89 3.72
N GLU A 167 4.32 -19.69 5.04
CA GLU A 167 3.78 -20.58 6.08
C GLU A 167 2.37 -20.14 6.54
N THR A 168 1.88 -18.98 6.05
CA THR A 168 0.59 -18.43 6.45
C THR A 168 -0.52 -19.11 5.67
N GLU A 169 -1.36 -19.88 6.37
CA GLU A 169 -2.46 -20.65 5.76
C GLU A 169 -3.51 -19.76 5.07
N ASN A 170 -3.81 -18.60 5.67
CA ASN A 170 -4.69 -17.60 5.11
C ASN A 170 -3.91 -16.30 4.83
N PRO A 171 -3.46 -16.08 3.60
CA PRO A 171 -2.60 -14.94 3.27
C PRO A 171 -3.29 -13.57 3.44
N THR A 172 -4.64 -13.50 3.52
CA THR A 172 -5.34 -12.23 3.80
C THR A 172 -4.98 -11.68 5.18
N GLN A 173 -4.50 -12.51 6.11
CA GLN A 173 -4.03 -12.04 7.41
C GLN A 173 -2.82 -11.09 7.29
N LEU A 174 -1.97 -11.25 6.26
CA LEU A 174 -0.83 -10.38 5.99
C LEU A 174 -1.23 -8.94 5.63
N LEU A 175 -2.52 -8.69 5.33
CA LEU A 175 -3.07 -7.39 4.93
C LEU A 175 -3.59 -6.56 6.12
N TRP A 176 -3.72 -7.14 7.31
CA TRP A 176 -4.46 -6.52 8.42
C TRP A 176 -3.68 -6.48 9.75
N VAL A 177 -2.40 -6.83 9.75
CA VAL A 177 -1.57 -6.79 10.96
C VAL A 177 -1.43 -5.35 11.47
N ARG A 178 -1.82 -5.11 12.74
CA ARG A 178 -1.68 -3.81 13.42
C ARG A 178 -1.16 -3.95 14.85
N THR A 179 -0.66 -5.13 15.21
CA THR A 179 -0.18 -5.35 16.58
C THR A 179 1.17 -4.66 16.81
N MET A 180 1.27 -3.86 17.86
CA MET A 180 2.53 -3.22 18.25
C MET A 180 3.63 -4.24 18.53
N ARG A 181 3.26 -5.45 19.01
CA ARG A 181 4.22 -6.55 19.21
C ARG A 181 5.02 -6.90 17.95
N PHE A 182 4.43 -6.71 16.75
CA PHE A 182 5.15 -6.93 15.50
C PHE A 182 6.24 -5.88 15.29
N PHE A 183 5.90 -4.62 15.44
CA PHE A 183 6.84 -3.52 15.22
C PHE A 183 7.95 -3.47 16.27
N GLU A 184 7.64 -3.80 17.53
CA GLU A 184 8.58 -3.77 18.65
C GLU A 184 9.40 -5.06 18.79
N GLY A 185 8.79 -6.19 18.52
CA GLY A 185 9.30 -7.50 18.93
C GLY A 185 9.70 -8.46 17.81
N TYR A 186 9.38 -8.18 16.55
CA TYR A 186 9.84 -9.02 15.45
C TYR A 186 11.37 -8.98 15.34
N ARG A 187 11.97 -10.16 15.23
CA ARG A 187 13.39 -10.34 14.94
C ARG A 187 13.56 -11.40 13.86
N GLY A 188 14.35 -11.07 12.84
CA GLY A 188 14.59 -11.98 11.71
C GLY A 188 15.07 -11.27 10.46
N LYS A 189 14.73 -11.80 9.30
CA LYS A 189 14.98 -11.12 8.04
C LYS A 189 14.16 -9.83 7.99
N ARG A 190 14.77 -8.73 7.57
CA ARG A 190 14.11 -7.42 7.44
C ARG A 190 12.74 -7.55 6.77
N VAL A 191 11.73 -6.87 7.32
CA VAL A 191 10.41 -6.74 6.73
C VAL A 191 10.18 -5.29 6.36
N VAL A 192 9.72 -5.04 5.14
CA VAL A 192 9.22 -3.72 4.69
C VAL A 192 7.71 -3.83 4.55
N CYS A 193 6.98 -2.89 5.16
CA CYS A 193 5.52 -2.85 5.10
C CYS A 193 4.97 -1.43 5.03
N GLY A 194 3.65 -1.31 4.73
CA GLY A 194 2.84 -0.10 4.76
C GLY A 194 1.72 -0.21 5.78
N HIS A 195 0.47 0.14 5.38
CA HIS A 195 -0.78 -0.06 6.11
C HIS A 195 -0.95 0.71 7.43
N THR A 196 0.03 0.66 8.31
CA THR A 196 0.04 1.42 9.56
C THR A 196 0.83 2.69 9.32
N ALA A 197 0.12 3.83 9.25
CA ALA A 197 0.79 5.10 9.03
C ALA A 197 1.84 5.36 10.10
N THR A 198 3.01 5.86 9.70
CA THR A 198 4.18 6.06 10.55
C THR A 198 3.90 6.94 11.76
N GLU A 199 2.99 7.93 11.63
CA GLU A 199 2.52 8.78 12.73
C GLU A 199 1.87 8.01 13.90
N ASN A 200 1.41 6.78 13.66
CA ASN A 200 0.80 5.91 14.67
C ASN A 200 1.78 4.93 15.31
N LEU A 201 3.06 5.00 14.93
CA LEU A 201 4.12 4.15 15.49
C LEU A 201 4.95 4.93 16.51
N PRO A 202 5.54 4.26 17.51
CA PRO A 202 6.34 4.95 18.53
C PRO A 202 7.60 5.55 17.90
N PRO A 203 7.71 6.90 17.85
CA PRO A 203 8.84 7.56 17.19
C PRO A 203 10.17 7.30 17.90
N GLU A 204 10.14 7.02 19.20
CA GLU A 204 11.32 6.70 20.00
C GLU A 204 11.99 5.38 19.64
N LEU A 205 11.28 4.49 18.93
CA LEU A 205 11.81 3.23 18.42
C LEU A 205 12.31 3.35 16.97
N SER A 206 12.06 4.48 16.30
CA SER A 206 12.58 4.72 14.96
C SER A 206 14.01 5.23 15.01
N SER A 207 14.88 4.60 14.25
CA SER A 207 16.28 5.03 14.09
C SER A 207 16.48 5.99 12.91
N PHE A 208 15.43 6.24 12.11
CA PHE A 208 15.56 6.99 10.85
C PHE A 208 15.36 8.50 11.04
N THR A 209 14.23 8.93 11.60
CA THR A 209 13.88 10.35 11.74
C THR A 209 13.12 10.64 13.03
N PRO A 210 13.83 10.73 14.18
CA PRO A 210 13.16 10.96 15.45
C PRO A 210 12.47 12.33 15.55
N GLU A 211 12.83 13.29 14.69
CA GLU A 211 12.29 14.66 14.71
C GLU A 211 11.10 14.87 13.75
N ASP A 212 10.90 13.99 12.78
CA ASP A 212 9.73 14.03 11.87
C ASP A 212 8.94 12.72 11.95
N PRO A 213 7.86 12.68 12.74
CA PRO A 213 7.05 11.47 12.92
C PRO A 213 6.30 11.04 11.66
N LEU A 214 6.25 11.89 10.62
CA LEU A 214 5.63 11.54 9.35
C LEU A 214 6.58 10.83 8.38
N ASP A 215 7.90 10.85 8.67
CA ASP A 215 8.88 10.14 7.85
C ASP A 215 8.76 8.61 8.01
N MET A 216 9.46 7.90 7.12
CA MET A 216 9.60 6.45 7.20
C MET A 216 10.01 6.00 8.60
N TRP A 217 9.34 4.99 9.15
CA TRP A 217 9.67 4.42 10.45
C TRP A 217 10.61 3.22 10.29
N VAL A 218 11.70 3.19 11.07
CA VAL A 218 12.72 2.13 11.00
C VAL A 218 12.98 1.58 12.39
N GLY A 219 12.35 0.45 12.70
CA GLY A 219 12.67 -0.37 13.87
C GLY A 219 13.91 -1.24 13.64
N GLU A 220 14.08 -2.26 14.47
CA GLU A 220 15.27 -3.13 14.39
C GLU A 220 15.26 -3.97 13.11
N ASP A 221 14.17 -4.71 12.84
CA ASP A 221 14.02 -5.56 11.66
C ASP A 221 12.73 -5.27 10.85
N VAL A 222 12.02 -4.19 11.18
CA VAL A 222 10.81 -3.75 10.46
C VAL A 222 10.98 -2.33 9.97
N ILE A 223 10.64 -2.08 8.71
CA ILE A 223 10.58 -0.74 8.11
C ILE A 223 9.14 -0.50 7.65
N VAL A 224 8.59 0.67 8.01
CA VAL A 224 7.25 1.09 7.58
C VAL A 224 7.37 2.30 6.67
N VAL A 225 6.76 2.20 5.48
CA VAL A 225 6.83 3.22 4.42
C VAL A 225 5.48 3.89 4.13
N ASP A 226 4.42 3.66 4.92
CA ASP A 226 3.14 4.39 4.84
C ASP A 226 3.28 5.75 5.55
N THR A 227 3.68 6.76 4.80
CA THR A 227 3.83 8.15 5.27
C THR A 227 2.60 9.00 5.05
N GLY A 228 1.42 8.37 4.92
CA GLY A 228 0.12 9.02 4.93
C GLY A 228 -0.33 9.62 3.60
N SER A 229 0.17 9.15 2.45
CA SER A 229 -0.34 9.56 1.14
C SER A 229 -1.85 9.34 1.04
N GLY A 230 -2.56 10.26 0.40
CA GLY A 230 -4.02 10.27 0.35
C GLY A 230 -4.73 10.66 1.65
N LYS A 231 -3.97 10.96 2.73
CA LYS A 231 -4.49 11.36 4.06
C LYS A 231 -3.87 12.68 4.56
N GLY A 232 -3.29 13.47 3.69
CA GLY A 232 -2.63 14.73 4.05
C GLY A 232 -1.14 14.60 4.34
N GLY A 233 -0.58 13.38 4.29
CA GLY A 233 0.85 13.13 4.31
C GLY A 233 1.47 13.16 2.90
N PHE A 234 2.49 12.36 2.69
CA PHE A 234 3.21 12.26 1.43
C PHE A 234 3.51 10.80 1.07
N LEU A 235 3.93 10.54 -0.16
CA LEU A 235 4.34 9.21 -0.59
C LEU A 235 5.86 9.05 -0.46
N THR A 236 6.28 7.96 0.15
CA THR A 236 7.70 7.58 0.29
C THR A 236 8.03 6.37 -0.57
N ILE A 237 9.18 6.41 -1.24
CA ILE A 237 9.81 5.27 -1.88
C ILE A 237 11.15 5.01 -1.18
N LEU A 238 11.34 3.81 -0.67
CA LEU A 238 12.58 3.36 -0.03
C LEU A 238 13.46 2.61 -1.04
N GLU A 239 14.72 3.01 -1.19
CA GLU A 239 15.74 2.27 -1.92
C GLU A 239 16.57 1.39 -0.99
N LEU A 240 16.62 0.09 -1.25
CA LEU A 240 17.47 -0.89 -0.59
C LEU A 240 18.58 -1.37 -1.54
N PRO A 241 19.78 -1.67 -1.02
CA PRO A 241 20.18 -1.65 0.40
C PRO A 241 20.63 -0.28 0.91
N ALA A 242 20.59 0.77 0.09
CA ALA A 242 21.15 2.10 0.40
C ALA A 242 20.41 2.84 1.53
N MET A 243 19.21 2.40 1.92
CA MET A 243 18.34 3.08 2.90
C MET A 243 18.05 4.54 2.52
N LYS A 244 17.94 4.81 1.23
CA LYS A 244 17.64 6.15 0.71
C LYS A 244 16.16 6.29 0.42
N THR A 245 15.59 7.45 0.72
CA THR A 245 14.19 7.77 0.44
C THR A 245 14.03 8.74 -0.72
N TYR A 246 12.91 8.61 -1.42
CA TYR A 246 12.43 9.53 -2.45
C TYR A 246 10.97 9.85 -2.11
N GLU A 247 10.69 11.09 -1.81
CA GLU A 247 9.40 11.53 -1.28
C GLU A 247 8.66 12.45 -2.24
N SER A 248 7.34 12.40 -2.20
CA SER A 248 6.50 13.21 -3.09
C SER A 248 6.38 14.68 -2.69
N ARG A 249 6.90 15.05 -1.53
CA ARG A 249 6.93 16.43 -1.01
C ARG A 249 8.15 17.22 -1.49
#